data_da595669d10c2c592cdf7486120d6875
#
_entry.id   da595669d10c2c592cdf7486120d6875
#
_cell.length_a   1.000
_cell.length_b   1.000
_cell.length_c   1.000
_cell.angle_alpha   90.00
_cell.angle_beta   90.00
_cell.angle_gamma   90.00
#
_symmetry.space_group_name_H-M   'P 1'
#
loop_
_entity.id
_entity.type
_entity.pdbx_description
1 polymer ?
#
loop_
_entity_poly.entity_id
_entity_poly.type
_entity_poly.pdbx_seq_one_letter_code
_entity_poly.pdbx_strand_id
1 'polypeptide(L)'
;MASGSLLLAPADPIVENYLPTDKKVVRFGQRAELEITDLVERKDSLTFKSNFLEKALDLPVTGKYNATNAMIASYVALQEGVSEERICQAFQNLELTRNRTEWKKAANGADILSDVYNANPTAMKLILETFSAIPANEGGKKIAVLADMKELGDQSIQLHNQMILSISPDVLDTLIFY
;
A
#
# COMPACT_ATOMS: atom_id res chain seq x y z
N MET A 1 5.03 -16.47 -21.29
CA MET A 1 3.78 -16.77 -20.55
C MET A 1 3.01 -17.84 -21.33
N ALA A 2 2.40 -18.80 -20.62
CA ALA A 2 1.60 -19.86 -21.25
C ALA A 2 0.37 -19.30 -21.98
N SER A 3 -0.17 -20.07 -22.95
CA SER A 3 -1.44 -19.74 -23.60
C SER A 3 -2.55 -19.76 -22.53
N GLY A 4 -3.41 -18.72 -22.50
CA GLY A 4 -4.47 -18.57 -21.51
C GLY A 4 -4.07 -17.87 -20.19
N SER A 5 -2.81 -17.42 -20.05
CA SER A 5 -2.40 -16.63 -18.89
C SER A 5 -3.16 -15.32 -18.81
N LEU A 6 -3.59 -14.96 -17.61
CA LEU A 6 -4.17 -13.67 -17.25
C LEU A 6 -3.05 -12.73 -16.77
N LEU A 7 -3.02 -11.52 -17.27
CA LEU A 7 -2.14 -10.45 -16.79
C LEU A 7 -2.96 -9.39 -16.08
N LEU A 8 -2.56 -9.04 -14.87
CA LEU A 8 -3.10 -7.90 -14.14
C LEU A 8 -2.10 -6.75 -14.24
N ALA A 9 -2.56 -5.59 -14.66
CA ALA A 9 -1.72 -4.41 -14.85
C ALA A 9 -2.38 -3.15 -14.27
N PRO A 10 -1.62 -2.21 -13.72
CA PRO A 10 -2.21 -0.93 -13.34
C PRO A 10 -2.72 -0.19 -14.58
N ALA A 11 -3.80 0.56 -14.42
CA ALA A 11 -4.32 1.47 -15.44
C ALA A 11 -3.44 2.73 -15.50
N ASP A 12 -2.22 2.57 -16.00
CA ASP A 12 -1.20 3.62 -16.08
C ASP A 12 -0.71 3.75 -17.53
N PRO A 13 -0.75 4.96 -18.13
CA PRO A 13 -0.31 5.18 -19.50
C PRO A 13 1.14 4.75 -19.80
N ILE A 14 2.02 4.79 -18.79
CA ILE A 14 3.40 4.33 -18.95
C ILE A 14 3.44 2.82 -19.16
N VAL A 15 2.64 2.07 -18.40
CA VAL A 15 2.59 0.61 -18.46
C VAL A 15 1.91 0.12 -19.75
N GLU A 16 0.92 0.83 -20.26
CA GLU A 16 0.16 0.46 -21.48
C GLU A 16 1.07 0.17 -22.67
N ASN A 17 2.16 0.92 -22.84
CA ASN A 17 3.10 0.73 -23.94
C ASN A 17 3.90 -0.58 -23.90
N TYR A 18 3.88 -1.27 -22.74
CA TYR A 18 4.63 -2.52 -22.52
C TYR A 18 3.70 -3.74 -22.39
N LEU A 19 2.38 -3.54 -22.44
CA LEU A 19 1.45 -4.64 -22.31
C LEU A 19 1.40 -5.51 -23.57
N PRO A 20 1.35 -6.84 -23.44
CA PRO A 20 1.21 -7.74 -24.58
C PRO A 20 -0.17 -7.61 -25.21
N THR A 21 -0.22 -7.59 -26.54
CA THR A 21 -1.47 -7.50 -27.33
C THR A 21 -2.14 -8.86 -27.53
N ASP A 22 -1.41 -9.95 -27.31
CA ASP A 22 -1.86 -11.33 -27.51
C ASP A 22 -2.36 -12.01 -26.23
N LYS A 23 -2.47 -11.28 -25.12
CA LYS A 23 -2.89 -11.79 -23.81
C LYS A 23 -4.13 -11.05 -23.29
N LYS A 24 -4.88 -11.76 -22.45
CA LYS A 24 -5.95 -11.12 -21.69
C LYS A 24 -5.29 -10.25 -20.59
N VAL A 25 -5.48 -8.95 -20.69
CA VAL A 25 -5.03 -8.00 -19.67
C VAL A 25 -6.26 -7.46 -18.96
N VAL A 26 -6.26 -7.51 -17.63
CA VAL A 26 -7.26 -6.88 -16.77
C VAL A 26 -6.57 -5.76 -16.03
N ARG A 27 -7.11 -4.57 -16.11
CA ARG A 27 -6.53 -3.36 -15.52
C ARG A 27 -7.13 -3.09 -14.17
N PHE A 28 -6.30 -2.60 -13.27
CA PHE A 28 -6.74 -2.18 -11.94
C PHE A 28 -6.36 -0.72 -11.66
N GLY A 29 -7.18 -0.05 -10.87
CA GLY A 29 -6.97 1.34 -10.50
C GLY A 29 -8.24 2.15 -10.65
N GLN A 30 -8.09 3.46 -10.73
CA GLN A 30 -9.21 4.37 -10.86
C GLN A 30 -9.84 4.28 -12.27
N ARG A 31 -11.16 4.05 -12.35
CA ARG A 31 -11.91 3.88 -13.62
C ARG A 31 -11.39 2.72 -14.48
N ALA A 32 -10.87 1.67 -13.85
CA ALA A 32 -10.40 0.45 -14.51
C ALA A 32 -11.40 -0.69 -14.34
N GLU A 33 -11.10 -1.87 -14.94
CA GLU A 33 -11.92 -3.07 -14.77
C GLU A 33 -12.01 -3.53 -13.32
N LEU A 34 -10.91 -3.35 -12.56
CA LEU A 34 -10.89 -3.60 -11.12
C LEU A 34 -10.67 -2.28 -10.39
N GLU A 35 -11.67 -1.86 -9.66
CA GLU A 35 -11.67 -0.57 -8.97
C GLU A 35 -12.15 -0.72 -7.53
N ILE A 36 -11.51 0.03 -6.63
CA ILE A 36 -11.96 0.24 -5.26
C ILE A 36 -13.02 1.33 -5.28
N THR A 37 -14.24 1.03 -4.81
CA THR A 37 -15.38 1.96 -4.87
C THR A 37 -15.58 2.73 -3.57
N ASP A 38 -15.34 2.09 -2.43
CA ASP A 38 -15.42 2.70 -1.10
C ASP A 38 -14.19 2.30 -0.31
N LEU A 39 -13.52 3.27 0.32
CA LEU A 39 -12.35 3.02 1.16
C LEU A 39 -12.43 3.83 2.45
N VAL A 40 -12.40 3.14 3.57
CA VAL A 40 -12.30 3.73 4.90
C VAL A 40 -10.99 3.27 5.54
N GLU A 41 -10.10 4.21 5.80
CA GLU A 41 -8.83 3.97 6.46
C GLU A 41 -8.90 4.40 7.93
N ARG A 42 -8.43 3.54 8.82
CA ARG A 42 -8.26 3.79 10.26
C ARG A 42 -6.79 3.65 10.63
N LYS A 43 -6.45 3.93 11.86
CA LYS A 43 -5.07 3.84 12.36
C LYS A 43 -4.43 2.47 12.09
N ASP A 44 -5.16 1.40 12.27
CA ASP A 44 -4.68 0.01 12.25
C ASP A 44 -5.49 -0.92 11.36
N SER A 45 -6.41 -0.38 10.58
CA SER A 45 -7.28 -1.18 9.73
C SER A 45 -7.76 -0.42 8.50
N LEU A 46 -8.15 -1.18 7.49
CA LEU A 46 -8.83 -0.73 6.28
C LEU A 46 -10.12 -1.50 6.10
N THR A 47 -11.14 -0.80 5.64
CA THR A 47 -12.35 -1.42 5.06
C THR A 47 -12.53 -0.88 3.66
N PHE A 48 -12.72 -1.73 2.67
CA PHE A 48 -13.00 -1.27 1.31
C PHE A 48 -13.99 -2.16 0.58
N LYS A 49 -14.63 -1.58 -0.44
CA LYS A 49 -15.42 -2.29 -1.45
C LYS A 49 -14.74 -2.22 -2.80
N SER A 50 -15.02 -3.17 -3.65
CA SER A 50 -14.61 -3.16 -5.04
C SER A 50 -15.79 -3.45 -5.96
N ASN A 51 -15.65 -3.09 -7.22
CA ASN A 51 -16.72 -3.24 -8.21
C ASN A 51 -17.01 -4.69 -8.65
N PHE A 52 -16.27 -5.69 -8.14
CA PHE A 52 -16.43 -7.11 -8.48
C PHE A 52 -16.69 -8.02 -7.27
N LEU A 53 -16.71 -7.47 -6.06
CA LEU A 53 -17.06 -8.16 -4.81
C LEU A 53 -18.40 -7.63 -4.30
N GLU A 54 -19.25 -8.54 -3.79
CA GLU A 54 -20.50 -8.16 -3.14
C GLU A 54 -20.28 -7.64 -1.73
N LYS A 55 -19.27 -8.18 -1.03
CA LYS A 55 -18.94 -7.85 0.35
C LYS A 55 -17.79 -6.85 0.44
N ALA A 56 -17.82 -6.03 1.48
CA ALA A 56 -16.65 -5.24 1.87
C ALA A 56 -15.56 -6.16 2.44
N LEU A 57 -14.32 -5.80 2.20
CA LEU A 57 -13.15 -6.47 2.78
C LEU A 57 -12.60 -5.64 3.93
N ASP A 58 -12.35 -6.31 5.05
CA ASP A 58 -11.71 -5.75 6.24
C ASP A 58 -10.29 -6.31 6.38
N LEU A 59 -9.32 -5.41 6.49
CA LEU A 59 -7.91 -5.75 6.65
C LEU A 59 -7.39 -5.18 7.97
N PRO A 60 -6.65 -5.96 8.79
CA PRO A 60 -6.02 -5.49 10.02
C PRO A 60 -4.69 -4.76 9.72
N VAL A 61 -4.70 -3.84 8.75
CA VAL A 61 -3.53 -3.07 8.33
C VAL A 61 -3.96 -1.71 7.79
N THR A 62 -3.16 -0.67 8.02
CA THR A 62 -3.34 0.66 7.41
C THR A 62 -2.60 0.78 6.07
N GLY A 63 -2.80 1.90 5.37
CA GLY A 63 -2.16 2.20 4.07
C GLY A 63 -3.04 1.81 2.88
N LYS A 64 -3.53 2.80 2.14
CA LYS A 64 -4.43 2.63 0.97
C LYS A 64 -3.89 1.66 -0.09
N TYR A 65 -2.57 1.60 -0.24
CA TYR A 65 -1.91 0.65 -1.15
C TYR A 65 -2.16 -0.82 -0.76
N ASN A 66 -2.39 -1.11 0.54
CA ASN A 66 -2.75 -2.45 0.98
C ASN A 66 -4.16 -2.85 0.51
N ALA A 67 -5.09 -1.90 0.37
CA ALA A 67 -6.38 -2.16 -0.24
C ALA A 67 -6.24 -2.57 -1.71
N THR A 68 -5.36 -1.90 -2.47
CA THR A 68 -5.06 -2.27 -3.86
C THR A 68 -4.46 -3.68 -3.95
N ASN A 69 -3.48 -3.99 -3.08
CA ASN A 69 -2.88 -5.32 -3.03
C ASN A 69 -3.92 -6.41 -2.71
N ALA A 70 -4.78 -6.16 -1.72
CA ALA A 70 -5.85 -7.08 -1.34
C ALA A 70 -6.90 -7.25 -2.45
N MET A 71 -7.27 -6.18 -3.15
CA MET A 71 -8.17 -6.22 -4.30
C MET A 71 -7.61 -7.12 -5.41
N ILE A 72 -6.33 -6.96 -5.76
CA ILE A 72 -5.65 -7.79 -6.77
C ILE A 72 -5.63 -9.25 -6.34
N ALA A 73 -5.24 -9.52 -5.08
CA ALA A 73 -5.20 -10.87 -4.53
C ALA A 73 -6.59 -11.53 -4.52
N SER A 74 -7.63 -10.78 -4.16
CA SER A 74 -9.03 -11.25 -4.18
C SER A 74 -9.48 -11.63 -5.57
N TYR A 75 -9.15 -10.79 -6.56
CA TYR A 75 -9.51 -11.09 -7.94
C TYR A 75 -8.85 -12.38 -8.44
N VAL A 76 -7.55 -12.57 -8.17
CA VAL A 76 -6.84 -13.81 -8.51
C VAL A 76 -7.47 -15.00 -7.81
N ALA A 77 -7.78 -14.90 -6.52
CA ALA A 77 -8.41 -15.98 -5.75
C ALA A 77 -9.78 -16.38 -6.33
N LEU A 78 -10.61 -15.41 -6.74
CA LEU A 78 -11.87 -15.69 -7.43
C LEU A 78 -11.68 -16.42 -8.76
N GLN A 79 -10.66 -16.03 -9.56
CA GLN A 79 -10.35 -16.72 -10.82
C GLN A 79 -9.92 -18.19 -10.59
N GLU A 80 -9.33 -18.48 -9.44
CA GLU A 80 -8.95 -19.83 -9.00
C GLU A 80 -10.09 -20.57 -8.27
N GLY A 81 -11.32 -20.00 -8.27
CA GLY A 81 -12.51 -20.64 -7.71
C GLY A 81 -12.65 -20.56 -6.18
N VAL A 82 -11.89 -19.68 -5.53
CA VAL A 82 -12.07 -19.42 -4.08
C VAL A 82 -13.32 -18.57 -3.88
N SER A 83 -14.20 -18.97 -2.96
CA SER A 83 -15.42 -18.22 -2.67
C SER A 83 -15.11 -16.90 -1.95
N GLU A 84 -15.99 -15.91 -2.13
CA GLU A 84 -15.85 -14.60 -1.50
C GLU A 84 -15.84 -14.68 0.04
N GLU A 85 -16.61 -15.61 0.62
CA GLU A 85 -16.59 -15.87 2.06
C GLU A 85 -15.21 -16.26 2.56
N ARG A 86 -14.54 -17.15 1.84
CA ARG A 86 -13.19 -17.58 2.17
C ARG A 86 -12.17 -16.46 2.02
N ILE A 87 -12.32 -15.62 1.00
CA ILE A 87 -11.48 -14.45 0.80
C ILE A 87 -11.63 -13.49 1.99
N CYS A 88 -12.88 -13.14 2.38
CA CYS A 88 -13.15 -12.29 3.54
C CYS A 88 -12.52 -12.86 4.82
N GLN A 89 -12.71 -14.16 5.09
CA GLN A 89 -12.14 -14.83 6.27
C GLN A 89 -10.60 -14.79 6.28
N ALA A 90 -9.97 -15.00 5.12
CA ALA A 90 -8.52 -14.96 5.00
C ALA A 90 -7.95 -13.57 5.33
N PHE A 91 -8.59 -12.50 4.89
CA PHE A 91 -8.14 -11.13 5.20
C PHE A 91 -8.38 -10.74 6.65
N GLN A 92 -9.47 -11.18 7.27
CA GLN A 92 -9.72 -10.95 8.71
C GLN A 92 -8.67 -11.61 9.60
N ASN A 93 -8.09 -12.73 9.15
CA ASN A 93 -7.05 -13.49 9.85
C ASN A 93 -5.65 -13.28 9.24
N LEU A 94 -5.43 -12.16 8.56
CA LEU A 94 -4.19 -11.88 7.86
C LEU A 94 -3.03 -11.73 8.86
N GLU A 95 -2.03 -12.61 8.74
CA GLU A 95 -0.75 -12.45 9.43
C GLU A 95 0.16 -11.55 8.62
N LEU A 96 0.46 -10.36 9.15
CA LEU A 96 1.32 -9.40 8.48
C LEU A 96 2.79 -9.79 8.58
N THR A 97 3.52 -9.55 7.51
CA THR A 97 4.99 -9.66 7.53
C THR A 97 5.55 -8.61 8.49
N ARG A 98 6.40 -9.03 9.42
CA ARG A 98 7.07 -8.13 10.37
C ARG A 98 7.76 -6.97 9.65
N ASN A 99 7.72 -5.81 10.27
CA ASN A 99 8.34 -4.58 9.74
C ASN A 99 7.77 -4.09 8.40
N ARG A 100 6.53 -4.46 8.07
CA ARG A 100 5.76 -3.90 6.96
C ARG A 100 4.46 -3.30 7.50
N THR A 101 4.39 -1.97 7.52
CA THR A 101 3.23 -1.21 8.01
C THR A 101 2.74 -1.73 9.39
N GLU A 102 3.70 -2.07 10.26
CA GLU A 102 3.43 -2.72 11.54
C GLU A 102 3.39 -1.70 12.67
N TRP A 103 2.30 -1.66 13.43
CA TRP A 103 2.21 -0.85 14.64
C TRP A 103 2.86 -1.53 15.83
N LYS A 104 3.69 -0.77 16.54
CA LYS A 104 4.38 -1.19 17.77
C LYS A 104 4.21 -0.16 18.86
N LYS A 105 4.37 -0.59 20.12
CA LYS A 105 4.47 0.30 21.28
C LYS A 105 5.91 0.35 21.79
N ALA A 106 6.43 1.57 21.93
CA ALA A 106 7.70 1.77 22.63
C ALA A 106 7.52 1.66 24.16
N ALA A 107 8.62 1.46 24.89
CA ALA A 107 8.60 1.34 26.35
C ALA A 107 8.03 2.59 27.05
N ASN A 108 8.16 3.77 26.45
CA ASN A 108 7.60 5.02 26.95
C ASN A 108 6.14 5.25 26.50
N GLY A 109 5.50 4.28 25.86
CA GLY A 109 4.11 4.34 25.40
C GLY A 109 3.90 4.99 24.03
N ALA A 110 4.95 5.46 23.35
CA ALA A 110 4.83 6.04 22.02
C ALA A 110 4.37 4.97 20.99
N ASP A 111 3.54 5.38 20.05
CA ASP A 111 3.17 4.55 18.89
C ASP A 111 4.27 4.63 17.82
N ILE A 112 4.67 3.48 17.29
CA ILE A 112 5.67 3.36 16.23
C ILE A 112 5.01 2.68 15.05
N LEU A 113 4.96 3.35 13.89
CA LEU A 113 4.64 2.71 12.61
C LEU A 113 5.94 2.24 11.98
N SER A 114 6.16 0.93 11.95
CA SER A 114 7.38 0.30 11.43
C SER A 114 7.17 -0.22 10.02
N ASP A 115 7.94 0.30 9.06
CA ASP A 115 7.95 -0.15 7.65
C ASP A 115 9.39 -0.26 7.14
N VAL A 116 10.24 -0.94 7.91
CA VAL A 116 11.70 -0.96 7.72
C VAL A 116 12.21 -2.21 6.99
N TYR A 117 11.33 -2.98 6.36
CA TYR A 117 11.73 -4.17 5.60
C TYR A 117 12.52 -3.81 4.35
N ASN A 118 12.09 -2.79 3.62
CA ASN A 118 12.75 -2.25 2.44
C ASN A 118 12.37 -0.78 2.27
N ALA A 119 13.26 0.01 1.68
CA ALA A 119 13.04 1.40 1.35
C ALA A 119 13.23 1.63 -0.16
N ASN A 120 12.19 2.16 -0.81
CA ASN A 120 12.25 2.66 -2.17
C ASN A 120 11.36 3.92 -2.29
N PRO A 121 11.55 4.77 -3.32
CA PRO A 121 10.87 6.06 -3.40
C PRO A 121 9.34 5.96 -3.32
N THR A 122 8.75 4.98 -4.01
CA THR A 122 7.29 4.78 -4.02
C THR A 122 6.77 4.33 -2.67
N ALA A 123 7.40 3.32 -2.06
CA ALA A 123 6.97 2.80 -0.76
C ALA A 123 7.13 3.85 0.34
N MET A 124 8.25 4.58 0.37
CA MET A 124 8.48 5.65 1.35
C MET A 124 7.46 6.77 1.22
N LYS A 125 7.14 7.19 -0.01
CA LYS A 125 6.09 8.20 -0.23
C LYS A 125 4.73 7.71 0.31
N LEU A 126 4.31 6.50 -0.04
CA LEU A 126 3.02 5.95 0.37
C LEU A 126 2.90 5.78 1.89
N ILE A 127 3.95 5.31 2.57
CA ILE A 127 3.92 5.17 4.03
C ILE A 127 3.94 6.53 4.74
N LEU A 128 4.65 7.52 4.20
CA LEU A 128 4.65 8.88 4.73
C LEU A 128 3.29 9.56 4.53
N GLU A 129 2.62 9.38 3.39
CA GLU A 129 1.26 9.84 3.18
C GLU A 129 0.30 9.22 4.19
N THR A 130 0.39 7.91 4.42
CA THR A 130 -0.40 7.18 5.42
C THR A 130 -0.12 7.72 6.83
N PHE A 131 1.15 7.84 7.22
CA PHE A 131 1.55 8.37 8.52
C PHE A 131 1.09 9.82 8.73
N SER A 132 1.13 10.61 7.68
CA SER A 132 0.68 12.01 7.70
C SER A 132 -0.82 12.14 7.94
N ALA A 133 -1.62 11.25 7.35
CA ALA A 133 -3.07 11.26 7.48
C ALA A 133 -3.57 10.81 8.88
N ILE A 134 -2.77 10.04 9.63
CA ILE A 134 -3.13 9.58 10.97
C ILE A 134 -2.91 10.71 11.97
N PRO A 135 -3.90 11.11 12.79
CA PRO A 135 -3.71 12.16 13.79
C PRO A 135 -2.69 11.74 14.85
N ALA A 136 -1.92 12.70 15.36
CA ALA A 136 -1.08 12.48 16.53
C ALA A 136 -1.96 12.21 17.76
N ASN A 137 -1.42 11.48 18.75
CA ASN A 137 -2.06 11.39 20.06
C ASN A 137 -2.11 12.77 20.70
N GLU A 138 -3.06 13.01 21.61
CA GLU A 138 -3.22 14.28 22.30
C GLU A 138 -1.90 14.73 22.95
N GLY A 139 -1.42 15.92 22.61
CA GLY A 139 -0.12 16.44 23.05
C GLY A 139 1.11 15.71 22.47
N GLY A 140 0.89 14.75 21.57
CA GLY A 140 1.96 13.98 20.94
C GLY A 140 2.59 14.72 19.75
N LYS A 141 3.80 14.28 19.40
CA LYS A 141 4.54 14.75 18.22
C LYS A 141 4.64 13.66 17.16
N LYS A 142 4.64 14.07 15.89
CA LYS A 142 4.91 13.20 14.74
C LYS A 142 6.39 13.28 14.37
N ILE A 143 7.07 12.17 14.52
CA ILE A 143 8.51 12.05 14.21
C ILE A 143 8.67 10.98 13.14
N ALA A 144 9.29 11.33 12.02
CA ALA A 144 9.69 10.37 10.99
C ALA A 144 11.19 10.11 11.05
N VAL A 145 11.58 8.84 11.02
CA VAL A 145 12.97 8.40 10.91
C VAL A 145 13.11 7.65 9.61
N LEU A 146 13.88 8.19 8.67
CA LEU A 146 14.03 7.66 7.32
C LEU A 146 15.48 7.20 7.11
N ALA A 147 15.62 6.03 6.51
CA ALA A 147 16.90 5.47 6.15
C ALA A 147 17.17 5.65 4.65
N ASP A 148 18.41 5.35 4.24
CA ASP A 148 18.87 5.35 2.85
C ASP A 148 18.04 4.39 1.99
N MET A 149 17.79 4.81 0.74
CA MET A 149 17.18 3.97 -0.29
C MET A 149 18.28 3.36 -1.16
N LYS A 150 18.38 2.04 -1.17
CA LYS A 150 19.39 1.31 -1.94
C LYS A 150 18.89 0.93 -3.35
N GLU A 151 19.80 0.46 -4.19
CA GLU A 151 19.52 -0.08 -5.53
C GLU A 151 18.90 0.94 -6.52
N LEU A 152 19.17 2.24 -6.33
CA LEU A 152 18.65 3.31 -7.19
C LEU A 152 19.58 3.69 -8.35
N GLY A 153 20.78 3.11 -8.42
CA GLY A 153 21.76 3.39 -9.47
C GLY A 153 22.11 4.89 -9.56
N ASP A 154 22.33 5.38 -10.77
CA ASP A 154 22.72 6.77 -11.03
C ASP A 154 21.63 7.80 -10.66
N GLN A 155 20.42 7.36 -10.47
CA GLN A 155 19.29 8.23 -10.08
C GLN A 155 19.16 8.44 -8.55
N SER A 156 20.04 7.84 -7.76
CA SER A 156 19.96 7.84 -6.29
C SER A 156 19.77 9.24 -5.70
N ILE A 157 20.64 10.17 -6.03
CA ILE A 157 20.58 11.55 -5.51
C ILE A 157 19.26 12.24 -5.90
N GLN A 158 18.84 12.08 -7.15
CA GLN A 158 17.61 12.70 -7.64
C GLN A 158 16.38 12.15 -6.92
N LEU A 159 16.31 10.82 -6.75
CA LEU A 159 15.16 10.16 -6.11
C LEU A 159 15.08 10.46 -4.62
N HIS A 160 16.21 10.54 -3.89
CA HIS A 160 16.25 11.00 -2.51
C HIS A 160 15.74 12.44 -2.38
N ASN A 161 16.19 13.35 -3.24
CA ASN A 161 15.74 14.73 -3.23
C ASN A 161 14.23 14.83 -3.53
N GLN A 162 13.73 14.09 -4.50
CA GLN A 162 12.30 14.07 -4.81
C GLN A 162 11.46 13.55 -3.64
N MET A 163 11.93 12.52 -2.95
CA MET A 163 11.27 11.97 -1.78
C MET A 163 11.20 13.01 -0.65
N ILE A 164 12.31 13.69 -0.33
CA ILE A 164 12.35 14.75 0.68
C ILE A 164 11.39 15.87 0.35
N LEU A 165 11.37 16.34 -0.90
CA LEU A 165 10.48 17.40 -1.38
C LEU A 165 8.99 17.01 -1.36
N SER A 166 8.68 15.72 -1.36
CA SER A 166 7.30 15.23 -1.26
C SER A 166 6.73 15.25 0.16
N ILE A 167 7.57 15.45 1.17
CA ILE A 167 7.16 15.51 2.58
C ILE A 167 6.59 16.89 2.87
N SER A 168 5.34 16.93 3.33
CA SER A 168 4.73 18.18 3.79
C SER A 168 5.35 18.61 5.13
N PRO A 169 6.02 19.76 5.22
CA PRO A 169 6.68 20.20 6.44
C PRO A 169 5.70 20.48 7.60
N ASP A 170 4.44 20.76 7.28
CA ASP A 170 3.41 21.10 8.28
C ASP A 170 2.83 19.88 9.01
N VAL A 171 3.20 18.68 8.58
CA VAL A 171 2.61 17.43 9.09
C VAL A 171 3.52 16.71 10.07
N LEU A 172 4.82 16.95 10.01
CA LEU A 172 5.83 16.32 10.86
C LEU A 172 6.49 17.35 11.77
N ASP A 173 6.53 17.06 13.08
CA ASP A 173 7.28 17.89 14.04
C ASP A 173 8.79 17.69 13.92
N THR A 174 9.22 16.51 13.51
CA THR A 174 10.65 16.17 13.37
C THR A 174 10.87 15.15 12.27
N LEU A 175 11.89 15.39 11.45
CA LEU A 175 12.37 14.47 10.43
C LEU A 175 13.85 14.16 10.71
N ILE A 176 14.17 12.87 10.81
CA ILE A 176 15.51 12.36 11.07
C ILE A 176 15.93 11.49 9.89
N PHE A 177 17.11 11.73 9.36
CA PHE A 177 17.75 10.89 8.35
C PHE A 177 18.89 10.10 8.99
N TYR A 178 18.95 8.81 8.64
CA TYR A 178 19.96 7.87 9.14
C TYR A 178 20.70 7.21 7.98
#